data_7379524813a743e8987e12da259a66a8
#
_entry.id   7379524813a743e8987e12da259a66a8
#
_cell.length_a   1.000
_cell.length_b   1.000
_cell.length_c   1.000
_cell.angle_alpha   90.00
_cell.angle_beta   90.00
_cell.angle_gamma   90.00
#
_symmetry.space_group_name_H-M   'P 1'
#
loop_
_entity.id
_entity.type
_entity.pdbx_description
1 polymer ?
#
loop_
_entity_poly.entity_id
_entity_poly.type
_entity_poly.pdbx_seq_one_letter_code
_entity_poly.pdbx_strand_id
1 'polypeptide(L)'
;MEASLKQLRIRFTASMGLLSGVLLLLLSVILCLAVFVSAELTSATILETMLDRPDDEVVDERGRPSFLFAVTAEGNVTVMPAYADRLNIYGDNADEIIRSAVAQGDGKFSVDGMYFRVRSQEGPMGTQVFAVIDRTSDRQNLVTVASLVVLIYITSLLVAVLFFYLYSSYALAPVAESMQKQRDLIANASHELKTPLTVIATNLAVMKSEPQSTIEENAKWMDAIEAQIKRMNGLIVSMLQLSKMENAPLNPVDVDLSEVTEGACLGFDALCFEKGLRLVTRIAPGIHVMGDRDALERMIASLIDNATKYCGEHGKIGLRLTADSKRARLSVMNTGEAVSEEDAKHVFDRFYRSDGARRNPDGNSFGLGLAIVKATVTAHGGTINCCGIEGKGTVFNITLPLAKTSARKTEQKGATPVNDSEDELRSCTGEALFLTSDDEPSDDAPGDED
;
A
#
# COMPACT_ATOMS: atom_id res chain seq x y z
N MET A 1 19.97 5.00 -7.01
CA MET A 1 18.60 4.69 -6.50
C MET A 1 18.16 3.29 -6.90
N GLU A 2 18.17 2.92 -8.16
CA GLU A 2 17.81 1.55 -8.60
C GLU A 2 18.62 0.45 -7.91
N ALA A 3 19.92 0.66 -7.71
CA ALA A 3 20.78 -0.31 -7.02
C ALA A 3 20.37 -0.54 -5.55
N SER A 4 19.98 0.52 -4.83
CA SER A 4 19.55 0.42 -3.42
C SER A 4 18.15 -0.21 -3.28
N LEU A 5 17.22 0.09 -4.19
CA LEU A 5 15.91 -0.57 -4.26
C LEU A 5 16.04 -2.03 -4.66
N LYS A 6 16.91 -2.35 -5.61
CA LYS A 6 17.22 -3.73 -5.99
C LYS A 6 17.81 -4.53 -4.83
N GLN A 7 18.72 -3.93 -4.04
CA GLN A 7 19.25 -4.56 -2.83
C GLN A 7 18.17 -4.77 -1.77
N LEU A 8 17.28 -3.80 -1.54
CA LEU A 8 16.18 -3.91 -0.58
C LEU A 8 15.22 -5.03 -1.00
N ARG A 9 14.89 -5.09 -2.29
CA ARG A 9 14.06 -6.14 -2.88
C ARG A 9 14.66 -7.53 -2.69
N ILE A 10 15.98 -7.69 -2.97
CA ILE A 10 16.67 -8.95 -2.78
C ILE A 10 16.69 -9.36 -1.30
N ARG A 11 16.99 -8.43 -0.39
CA ARG A 11 16.99 -8.70 1.05
C ARG A 11 15.61 -9.10 1.57
N PHE A 12 14.55 -8.40 1.13
CA PHE A 12 13.18 -8.73 1.49
C PHE A 12 12.79 -10.13 0.98
N THR A 13 13.05 -10.44 -0.28
CA THR A 13 12.79 -11.76 -0.87
C THR A 13 13.58 -12.85 -0.16
N ALA A 14 14.86 -12.62 0.14
CA ALA A 14 15.71 -13.57 0.85
C ALA A 14 15.22 -13.83 2.29
N SER A 15 14.86 -12.79 3.04
CA SER A 15 14.37 -12.96 4.42
C SER A 15 13.02 -13.68 4.48
N MET A 16 12.08 -13.36 3.59
CA MET A 16 10.78 -14.03 3.51
C MET A 16 10.91 -15.47 2.98
N GLY A 17 11.79 -15.69 2.00
CA GLY A 17 12.12 -17.02 1.49
C GLY A 17 12.76 -17.90 2.56
N LEU A 18 13.68 -17.37 3.37
CA LEU A 18 14.29 -18.09 4.49
C LEU A 18 13.24 -18.46 5.54
N LEU A 19 12.39 -17.50 5.93
CA LEU A 19 11.37 -17.73 6.95
C LEU A 19 10.37 -18.81 6.50
N SER A 20 9.88 -18.71 5.26
CA SER A 20 8.97 -19.72 4.70
C SER A 20 9.66 -21.08 4.52
N GLY A 21 10.94 -21.10 4.14
CA GLY A 21 11.74 -22.33 4.03
C GLY A 21 11.89 -23.05 5.35
N VAL A 22 12.19 -22.33 6.43
CA VAL A 22 12.28 -22.91 7.79
C VAL A 22 10.93 -23.48 8.25
N LEU A 23 9.83 -22.74 8.02
CA LEU A 23 8.50 -23.18 8.40
C LEU A 23 8.08 -24.45 7.65
N LEU A 24 8.30 -24.49 6.33
CA LEU A 24 8.01 -25.66 5.49
C LEU A 24 8.89 -26.86 5.90
N LEU A 25 10.15 -26.63 6.24
CA LEU A 25 11.05 -27.68 6.73
C LEU A 25 10.54 -28.29 8.04
N LEU A 26 10.16 -27.46 9.02
CA LEU A 26 9.59 -27.93 10.28
C LEU A 26 8.33 -28.77 10.05
N LEU A 27 7.43 -28.31 9.18
CA LEU A 27 6.21 -29.04 8.85
C LEU A 27 6.53 -30.39 8.20
N SER A 28 7.50 -30.43 7.30
CA SER A 28 7.97 -31.65 6.62
C SER A 28 8.56 -32.67 7.61
N VAL A 29 9.37 -32.19 8.54
CA VAL A 29 9.96 -33.04 9.62
C VAL A 29 8.86 -33.61 10.52
N ILE A 30 7.90 -32.77 10.94
CA ILE A 30 6.77 -33.21 11.79
C ILE A 30 5.95 -34.29 11.05
N LEU A 31 5.67 -34.11 9.76
CA LEU A 31 4.94 -35.08 8.98
C LEU A 31 5.67 -36.42 8.87
N CYS A 32 6.97 -36.41 8.54
CA CYS A 32 7.79 -37.61 8.48
C CYS A 32 7.85 -38.33 9.85
N LEU A 33 7.99 -37.58 10.94
CA LEU A 33 8.01 -38.12 12.31
C LEU A 33 6.65 -38.74 12.65
N ALA A 34 5.54 -38.12 12.31
CA ALA A 34 4.21 -38.65 12.57
C ALA A 34 3.97 -39.98 11.84
N VAL A 35 4.39 -40.08 10.58
CA VAL A 35 4.28 -41.33 9.79
C VAL A 35 5.15 -42.41 10.41
N PHE A 36 6.39 -42.09 10.80
CA PHE A 36 7.30 -43.05 11.46
C PHE A 36 6.73 -43.57 12.79
N VAL A 37 6.28 -42.66 13.67
CA VAL A 37 5.70 -43.03 14.97
C VAL A 37 4.42 -43.85 14.79
N SER A 38 3.56 -43.49 13.86
CA SER A 38 2.34 -44.28 13.54
C SER A 38 2.68 -45.69 13.13
N ALA A 39 3.69 -45.90 12.26
CA ALA A 39 4.12 -47.22 11.85
C ALA A 39 4.69 -48.05 13.01
N GLU A 40 5.45 -47.44 13.90
CA GLU A 40 6.01 -48.09 15.10
C GLU A 40 4.91 -48.51 16.12
N LEU A 41 3.97 -47.61 16.37
CA LEU A 41 2.87 -47.89 17.32
C LEU A 41 1.97 -49.00 16.80
N THR A 42 1.56 -48.92 15.55
CA THR A 42 0.69 -49.94 14.92
C THR A 42 1.31 -51.32 14.97
N SER A 43 2.61 -51.48 14.61
CA SER A 43 3.29 -52.77 14.66
C SER A 43 3.45 -53.32 16.11
N ALA A 44 3.62 -52.43 17.10
CA ALA A 44 3.68 -52.84 18.50
C ALA A 44 2.34 -53.38 19.00
N THR A 45 1.24 -52.67 18.68
CA THR A 45 -0.12 -53.07 19.07
C THR A 45 -0.53 -54.38 18.44
N ILE A 46 -0.19 -54.61 17.15
CA ILE A 46 -0.50 -55.91 16.47
C ILE A 46 0.21 -57.08 17.17
N LEU A 47 1.51 -56.93 17.40
CA LEU A 47 2.27 -57.98 18.08
C LEU A 47 1.73 -58.29 19.51
N GLU A 48 1.30 -57.30 20.22
CA GLU A 48 0.70 -57.45 21.57
C GLU A 48 -0.65 -58.15 21.47
N THR A 49 -1.50 -57.76 20.53
CA THR A 49 -2.80 -58.41 20.30
C THR A 49 -2.65 -59.88 19.89
N MET A 50 -1.64 -60.22 19.06
CA MET A 50 -1.36 -61.59 18.64
C MET A 50 -0.92 -62.46 19.85
N LEU A 51 -0.12 -61.92 20.74
CA LEU A 51 0.32 -62.66 21.95
C LEU A 51 -0.79 -62.84 22.99
N ASP A 52 -1.71 -61.87 23.10
CA ASP A 52 -2.86 -61.94 23.99
C ASP A 52 -3.94 -62.94 23.53
N ARG A 53 -4.04 -63.16 22.20
CA ARG A 53 -5.04 -64.03 21.60
C ARG A 53 -4.40 -64.96 20.56
N PRO A 54 -3.63 -65.96 21.01
CA PRO A 54 -2.84 -66.78 20.10
C PRO A 54 -3.68 -67.69 19.17
N ASP A 55 -4.90 -68.02 19.57
CA ASP A 55 -5.80 -68.90 18.82
C ASP A 55 -6.64 -68.12 17.79
N ASP A 56 -6.74 -66.79 17.88
CA ASP A 56 -7.48 -65.95 16.97
C ASP A 56 -6.57 -65.44 15.86
N GLU A 57 -7.04 -65.50 14.63
CA GLU A 57 -6.32 -64.89 13.50
C GLU A 57 -6.39 -63.36 13.60
N VAL A 58 -5.30 -62.72 13.97
CA VAL A 58 -5.19 -61.25 13.96
C VAL A 58 -4.83 -60.80 12.56
N VAL A 59 -5.80 -60.15 11.89
CA VAL A 59 -5.61 -59.58 10.58
C VAL A 59 -5.13 -58.12 10.69
N ASP A 60 -3.95 -57.86 10.15
CA ASP A 60 -3.49 -56.45 10.02
C ASP A 60 -4.27 -55.78 8.90
N GLU A 61 -4.92 -54.65 9.22
CA GLU A 61 -5.66 -53.83 8.23
C GLU A 61 -4.81 -53.37 7.03
N ARG A 62 -3.48 -53.35 7.20
CA ARG A 62 -2.52 -52.98 6.14
C ARG A 62 -2.06 -54.20 5.30
N GLY A 63 -2.56 -55.41 5.62
CA GLY A 63 -2.22 -56.65 4.93
C GLY A 63 -0.76 -57.09 5.08
N ARG A 64 -0.07 -56.67 6.17
CA ARG A 64 1.31 -57.10 6.44
C ARG A 64 1.32 -58.55 6.91
N PRO A 65 2.17 -59.41 6.33
CA PRO A 65 2.32 -60.76 6.84
C PRO A 65 2.78 -60.76 8.29
N SER A 66 2.07 -61.47 9.11
CA SER A 66 2.39 -61.68 10.51
C SER A 66 2.13 -63.12 10.91
N PHE A 67 2.95 -63.73 11.74
CA PHE A 67 2.83 -65.08 12.15
C PHE A 67 3.24 -65.30 13.60
N LEU A 68 2.72 -66.38 14.18
CA LEU A 68 2.91 -66.75 15.60
C LEU A 68 3.45 -68.18 15.64
N PHE A 69 4.48 -68.40 16.47
CA PHE A 69 5.02 -69.73 16.71
C PHE A 69 5.45 -69.84 18.18
N ALA A 70 5.45 -71.09 18.66
CA ALA A 70 5.91 -71.43 20.01
C ALA A 70 7.18 -72.27 19.93
N VAL A 71 8.08 -72.07 20.90
CA VAL A 71 9.29 -72.87 21.08
C VAL A 71 9.20 -73.54 22.43
N THR A 72 9.33 -74.87 22.47
CA THR A 72 9.33 -75.64 23.72
C THR A 72 10.70 -75.60 24.40
N ALA A 73 10.78 -75.99 25.69
CA ALA A 73 12.04 -76.05 26.40
C ALA A 73 13.08 -77.02 25.76
N GLU A 74 12.63 -77.97 24.93
CA GLU A 74 13.48 -78.88 24.18
C GLU A 74 13.97 -78.31 22.83
N GLY A 75 13.54 -77.07 22.48
CA GLY A 75 13.91 -76.40 21.24
C GLY A 75 13.03 -76.71 20.03
N ASN A 76 11.94 -77.46 20.22
CA ASN A 76 11.01 -77.81 19.13
C ASN A 76 10.14 -76.56 18.80
N VAL A 77 10.10 -76.21 17.51
CA VAL A 77 9.30 -75.11 17.02
C VAL A 77 7.92 -75.60 16.53
N THR A 78 6.86 -74.97 17.00
CA THR A 78 5.48 -75.24 16.56
C THR A 78 4.84 -73.97 16.10
N VAL A 79 4.51 -73.85 14.81
CA VAL A 79 3.79 -72.73 14.24
C VAL A 79 2.30 -72.84 14.60
N MET A 80 1.68 -71.79 15.06
CA MET A 80 0.25 -71.80 15.36
C MET A 80 -0.57 -71.99 14.08
N PRO A 81 -1.57 -72.91 14.08
CA PRO A 81 -2.31 -73.30 12.90
C PRO A 81 -2.92 -72.14 12.15
N ALA A 82 -3.43 -71.15 12.83
CA ALA A 82 -4.02 -69.96 12.26
C ALA A 82 -3.03 -69.10 11.40
N TYR A 83 -1.73 -69.31 11.55
CA TYR A 83 -0.67 -68.55 10.91
C TYR A 83 0.23 -69.37 9.98
N ALA A 84 0.00 -70.69 9.85
CA ALA A 84 0.87 -71.58 9.07
C ALA A 84 0.98 -71.16 7.58
N ASP A 85 -0.13 -70.78 6.96
CA ASP A 85 -0.15 -70.35 5.58
C ASP A 85 0.61 -69.06 5.33
N ARG A 86 0.68 -68.19 6.33
CA ARG A 86 1.41 -66.91 6.27
C ARG A 86 2.92 -67.08 6.36
N LEU A 87 3.39 -68.07 7.09
CA LEU A 87 4.81 -68.39 7.12
C LEU A 87 5.29 -69.02 5.81
N ASN A 88 4.45 -69.85 5.17
CA ASN A 88 4.75 -70.47 3.89
C ASN A 88 5.05 -69.47 2.74
N ILE A 89 4.61 -68.19 2.89
CA ILE A 89 4.93 -67.11 1.93
C ILE A 89 6.43 -66.90 1.79
N TYR A 90 7.21 -67.17 2.83
CA TYR A 90 8.66 -66.92 2.87
C TYR A 90 9.49 -68.11 2.32
N GLY A 91 8.85 -69.26 2.02
CA GLY A 91 9.50 -70.43 1.42
C GLY A 91 10.76 -70.88 2.21
N ASP A 92 11.89 -70.98 1.52
CA ASP A 92 13.16 -71.46 2.07
C ASP A 92 13.72 -70.53 3.19
N ASN A 93 13.29 -69.27 3.24
CA ASN A 93 13.73 -68.31 4.25
C ASN A 93 12.97 -68.46 5.61
N ALA A 94 11.88 -69.22 5.65
CA ALA A 94 11.05 -69.36 6.87
C ALA A 94 11.84 -69.88 8.07
N ASP A 95 12.70 -70.87 7.90
CA ASP A 95 13.53 -71.42 8.97
C ASP A 95 14.58 -70.42 9.48
N GLU A 96 15.12 -69.60 8.59
CA GLU A 96 16.09 -68.59 8.97
C GLU A 96 15.42 -67.42 9.72
N ILE A 97 14.19 -67.05 9.28
CA ILE A 97 13.38 -66.04 9.97
C ILE A 97 13.04 -66.49 11.38
N ILE A 98 12.60 -67.75 11.59
CA ILE A 98 12.29 -68.32 12.89
C ILE A 98 13.57 -68.31 13.79
N ARG A 99 14.69 -68.82 13.27
CA ARG A 99 15.95 -68.83 14.05
C ARG A 99 16.40 -67.41 14.45
N SER A 100 16.28 -66.47 13.54
CA SER A 100 16.63 -65.09 13.78
C SER A 100 15.69 -64.45 14.81
N ALA A 101 14.39 -64.72 14.75
CA ALA A 101 13.41 -64.25 15.72
C ALA A 101 13.69 -64.80 17.13
N VAL A 102 13.99 -66.08 17.24
CA VAL A 102 14.34 -66.74 18.54
C VAL A 102 15.65 -66.13 19.11
N ALA A 103 16.67 -65.96 18.26
CA ALA A 103 17.94 -65.38 18.68
C ALA A 103 17.80 -63.92 19.14
N GLN A 104 16.89 -63.15 18.52
CA GLN A 104 16.63 -61.77 18.83
C GLN A 104 15.83 -61.58 20.15
N GLY A 105 14.90 -62.51 20.42
CA GLY A 105 13.94 -62.36 21.51
C GLY A 105 12.94 -61.25 21.24
N ASP A 106 13.08 -60.10 21.91
CA ASP A 106 12.29 -58.91 21.62
C ASP A 106 13.10 -57.92 20.78
N GLY A 107 12.54 -57.39 19.67
CA GLY A 107 13.24 -56.38 18.88
C GLY A 107 12.96 -56.40 17.41
N LYS A 108 13.95 -55.95 16.61
CA LYS A 108 13.92 -55.87 15.14
C LYS A 108 15.09 -56.65 14.57
N PHE A 109 14.83 -57.37 13.50
CA PHE A 109 15.87 -58.12 12.79
C PHE A 109 15.64 -58.06 11.29
N SER A 110 16.60 -58.52 10.51
CA SER A 110 16.47 -58.60 9.04
C SER A 110 17.02 -59.92 8.53
N VAL A 111 16.37 -60.48 7.56
CA VAL A 111 16.78 -61.69 6.84
C VAL A 111 16.61 -61.43 5.35
N ASP A 112 17.64 -61.65 4.58
CA ASP A 112 17.64 -61.52 3.13
C ASP A 112 16.95 -60.22 2.58
N GLY A 113 17.26 -59.09 3.24
CA GLY A 113 16.70 -57.77 2.88
C GLY A 113 15.26 -57.52 3.33
N MET A 114 14.59 -58.48 3.91
CA MET A 114 13.31 -58.31 4.60
C MET A 114 13.50 -57.84 6.03
N TYR A 115 12.59 -57.03 6.51
CA TYR A 115 12.67 -56.41 7.86
C TYR A 115 11.52 -56.86 8.73
N PHE A 116 11.86 -57.42 9.87
CA PHE A 116 10.91 -58.00 10.84
C PHE A 116 10.98 -57.31 12.18
N ARG A 117 9.86 -57.36 12.90
CA ARG A 117 9.80 -57.04 14.32
C ARG A 117 9.22 -58.27 15.03
N VAL A 118 9.87 -58.66 16.13
CA VAL A 118 9.49 -59.77 16.98
C VAL A 118 9.21 -59.30 18.39
N ARG A 119 8.24 -59.95 19.04
CA ARG A 119 7.97 -59.85 20.48
C ARG A 119 7.70 -61.25 21.00
N SER A 120 8.24 -61.53 22.20
CA SER A 120 8.10 -62.83 22.85
C SER A 120 7.35 -62.72 24.16
N GLN A 121 6.67 -63.79 24.55
CA GLN A 121 5.96 -63.91 25.83
C GLN A 121 6.08 -65.36 26.31
N GLU A 122 6.17 -65.53 27.65
CA GLU A 122 6.12 -66.86 28.27
C GLU A 122 4.71 -67.47 28.13
N GLY A 123 4.63 -68.65 27.57
CA GLY A 123 3.41 -69.42 27.41
C GLY A 123 3.24 -70.53 28.46
N PRO A 124 2.17 -71.32 28.40
CA PRO A 124 1.92 -72.45 29.29
C PRO A 124 3.02 -73.49 29.20
N MET A 125 3.29 -74.21 30.32
CA MET A 125 4.25 -75.30 30.35
C MET A 125 5.71 -74.96 30.01
N GLY A 126 6.14 -73.67 30.18
CA GLY A 126 7.52 -73.29 29.92
C GLY A 126 7.83 -73.08 28.41
N THR A 127 6.83 -72.98 27.60
CA THR A 127 6.99 -72.60 26.17
C THR A 127 7.20 -71.11 26.03
N GLN A 128 7.99 -70.64 25.04
CA GLN A 128 8.08 -69.26 24.61
C GLN A 128 7.30 -69.04 23.35
N VAL A 129 6.38 -68.09 23.33
CA VAL A 129 5.57 -67.75 22.17
C VAL A 129 6.16 -66.50 21.54
N PHE A 130 6.37 -66.55 20.23
CA PHE A 130 6.95 -65.46 19.43
C PHE A 130 5.93 -64.97 18.40
N ALA A 131 5.62 -63.66 18.46
CA ALA A 131 4.86 -62.96 17.44
C ALA A 131 5.83 -62.21 16.53
N VAL A 132 5.70 -62.40 15.21
CA VAL A 132 6.56 -61.77 14.22
C VAL A 132 5.68 -61.05 13.18
N ILE A 133 6.04 -59.80 12.84
CA ILE A 133 5.41 -59.05 11.79
C ILE A 133 6.45 -58.56 10.75
N ASP A 134 6.13 -58.75 9.48
CA ASP A 134 6.93 -58.22 8.37
C ASP A 134 6.72 -56.72 8.22
N ARG A 135 7.80 -55.99 8.21
CA ARG A 135 7.84 -54.50 8.07
C ARG A 135 8.53 -54.05 6.80
N THR A 136 8.79 -54.94 5.86
CA THR A 136 9.48 -54.64 4.61
C THR A 136 8.72 -53.56 3.80
N SER A 137 7.39 -53.72 3.70
CA SER A 137 6.51 -52.77 3.04
C SER A 137 6.47 -51.40 3.80
N ASP A 138 6.49 -51.40 5.13
CA ASP A 138 6.54 -50.15 5.92
C ASP A 138 7.79 -49.35 5.59
N ARG A 139 8.95 -49.99 5.45
CA ARG A 139 10.19 -49.32 5.13
C ARG A 139 10.17 -48.75 3.70
N GLN A 140 9.64 -49.52 2.74
CA GLN A 140 9.48 -49.03 1.35
C GLN A 140 8.53 -47.83 1.29
N ASN A 141 7.42 -47.90 2.02
CA ASN A 141 6.44 -46.81 2.13
C ASN A 141 7.07 -45.55 2.79
N LEU A 142 7.88 -45.72 3.84
CA LEU A 142 8.58 -44.60 4.48
C LEU A 142 9.55 -43.90 3.52
N VAL A 143 10.32 -44.65 2.71
CA VAL A 143 11.21 -44.09 1.69
C VAL A 143 10.41 -43.32 0.63
N THR A 144 9.30 -43.91 0.16
CA THR A 144 8.44 -43.26 -0.82
C THR A 144 7.80 -41.97 -0.27
N VAL A 145 7.25 -42.02 0.95
CA VAL A 145 6.67 -40.83 1.61
C VAL A 145 7.73 -39.79 1.82
N ALA A 146 8.93 -40.14 2.30
CA ALA A 146 10.03 -39.20 2.50
C ALA A 146 10.45 -38.50 1.20
N SER A 147 10.55 -39.28 0.09
CA SER A 147 10.90 -38.70 -1.22
C SER A 147 9.83 -37.78 -1.75
N LEU A 148 8.55 -38.09 -1.58
CA LEU A 148 7.44 -37.18 -1.93
C LEU A 148 7.43 -35.91 -1.11
N VAL A 149 7.67 -36.03 0.21
CA VAL A 149 7.78 -34.84 1.11
C VAL A 149 8.91 -33.91 0.69
N VAL A 150 10.08 -34.47 0.35
CA VAL A 150 11.22 -33.68 -0.15
C VAL A 150 10.87 -33.00 -1.47
N LEU A 151 10.23 -33.68 -2.40
CA LEU A 151 9.79 -33.09 -3.67
C LEU A 151 8.80 -31.94 -3.44
N ILE A 152 7.80 -32.14 -2.60
CA ILE A 152 6.80 -31.11 -2.24
C ILE A 152 7.49 -29.92 -1.55
N TYR A 153 8.45 -30.16 -0.66
CA TYR A 153 9.24 -29.10 -0.01
C TYR A 153 9.99 -28.25 -1.02
N ILE A 154 10.73 -28.86 -1.95
CA ILE A 154 11.50 -28.15 -2.97
C ILE A 154 10.58 -27.34 -3.89
N THR A 155 9.49 -27.93 -4.38
CA THR A 155 8.55 -27.24 -5.27
C THR A 155 7.85 -26.09 -4.56
N SER A 156 7.40 -26.28 -3.32
CA SER A 156 6.77 -25.23 -2.51
C SER A 156 7.73 -24.09 -2.21
N LEU A 157 9.00 -24.38 -1.93
CA LEU A 157 10.03 -23.38 -1.71
C LEU A 157 10.29 -22.54 -2.96
N LEU A 158 10.39 -23.17 -4.12
CA LEU A 158 10.57 -22.46 -5.41
C LEU A 158 9.38 -21.53 -5.72
N VAL A 159 8.15 -22.02 -5.51
CA VAL A 159 6.94 -21.23 -5.69
C VAL A 159 6.92 -20.05 -4.71
N ALA A 160 7.25 -20.26 -3.44
CA ALA A 160 7.31 -19.21 -2.42
C ALA A 160 8.33 -18.11 -2.78
N VAL A 161 9.56 -18.48 -3.18
CA VAL A 161 10.59 -17.53 -3.58
C VAL A 161 10.16 -16.72 -4.81
N LEU A 162 9.57 -17.38 -5.82
CA LEU A 162 9.05 -16.69 -7.00
C LEU A 162 7.93 -15.72 -6.63
N PHE A 163 6.99 -16.15 -5.79
CA PHE A 163 5.89 -15.30 -5.30
C PHE A 163 6.43 -14.07 -4.57
N PHE A 164 7.34 -14.23 -3.61
CA PHE A 164 7.92 -13.10 -2.88
C PHE A 164 8.74 -12.18 -3.78
N TYR A 165 9.41 -12.72 -4.79
CA TYR A 165 10.14 -11.90 -5.77
C TYR A 165 9.20 -11.00 -6.57
N LEU A 166 8.08 -11.53 -7.07
CA LEU A 166 7.07 -10.76 -7.80
C LEU A 166 6.32 -9.78 -6.89
N TYR A 167 5.91 -10.23 -5.71
CA TYR A 167 5.18 -9.42 -4.74
C TYR A 167 6.01 -8.26 -4.18
N SER A 168 7.32 -8.47 -4.00
CA SER A 168 8.24 -7.44 -3.50
C SER A 168 8.28 -6.19 -4.38
N SER A 169 8.14 -6.33 -5.71
CA SER A 169 8.09 -5.16 -6.60
C SER A 169 6.83 -4.32 -6.40
N TYR A 170 5.70 -4.98 -6.18
CA TYR A 170 4.43 -4.31 -5.93
C TYR A 170 4.41 -3.65 -4.54
N ALA A 171 4.82 -4.38 -3.51
CA ALA A 171 4.80 -3.88 -2.13
C ALA A 171 5.78 -2.72 -1.88
N LEU A 172 6.93 -2.69 -2.58
CA LEU A 172 7.95 -1.64 -2.41
C LEU A 172 7.76 -0.44 -3.33
N ALA A 173 6.89 -0.52 -4.35
CA ALA A 173 6.65 0.58 -5.28
C ALA A 173 6.20 1.89 -4.58
N PRO A 174 5.24 1.89 -3.63
CA PRO A 174 4.81 3.11 -2.94
C PRO A 174 5.92 3.74 -2.10
N VAL A 175 6.77 2.91 -1.47
CA VAL A 175 7.91 3.39 -0.66
C VAL A 175 8.95 4.04 -1.57
N ALA A 176 9.24 3.43 -2.72
CA ALA A 176 10.15 3.98 -3.71
C ALA A 176 9.68 5.33 -4.24
N GLU A 177 8.40 5.45 -4.56
CA GLU A 177 7.78 6.69 -5.04
C GLU A 177 7.84 7.79 -3.96
N SER A 178 7.51 7.47 -2.71
CA SER A 178 7.60 8.40 -1.59
C SER A 178 9.02 8.91 -1.38
N MET A 179 10.01 8.02 -1.40
CA MET A 179 11.43 8.40 -1.29
C MET A 179 11.90 9.27 -2.46
N GLN A 180 11.40 9.01 -3.66
CA GLN A 180 11.72 9.85 -4.83
C GLN A 180 11.14 11.25 -4.66
N LYS A 181 9.87 11.37 -4.32
CA LYS A 181 9.19 12.65 -4.05
C LYS A 181 9.90 13.47 -2.98
N GLN A 182 10.41 12.80 -1.93
CA GLN A 182 11.16 13.47 -0.87
C GLN A 182 12.53 13.99 -1.35
N ARG A 183 13.24 13.22 -2.19
CA ARG A 183 14.52 13.66 -2.77
C ARG A 183 14.34 14.82 -3.72
N ASP A 184 13.34 14.76 -4.58
CA ASP A 184 13.03 15.82 -5.53
C ASP A 184 12.65 17.11 -4.79
N LEU A 185 11.92 16.99 -3.67
CA LEU A 185 11.62 18.12 -2.78
C LEU A 185 12.91 18.77 -2.26
N ILE A 186 13.85 17.97 -1.72
CA ILE A 186 15.12 18.49 -1.15
C ILE A 186 15.99 19.11 -2.24
N ALA A 187 16.10 18.46 -3.41
CA ALA A 187 16.89 18.96 -4.53
C ALA A 187 16.35 20.31 -5.04
N ASN A 188 15.05 20.38 -5.30
CA ASN A 188 14.40 21.60 -5.79
C ASN A 188 14.44 22.72 -4.74
N ALA A 189 14.22 22.40 -3.47
CA ALA A 189 14.35 23.37 -2.38
C ALA A 189 15.77 23.95 -2.30
N SER A 190 16.78 23.11 -2.46
CA SER A 190 18.19 23.55 -2.44
C SER A 190 18.49 24.52 -3.60
N HIS A 191 17.94 24.26 -4.79
CA HIS A 191 18.05 25.15 -5.94
C HIS A 191 17.32 26.48 -5.71
N GLU A 192 16.08 26.44 -5.21
CA GLU A 192 15.26 27.63 -4.96
C GLU A 192 15.79 28.48 -3.79
N LEU A 193 16.56 27.90 -2.86
CA LEU A 193 17.24 28.65 -1.78
C LEU A 193 18.59 29.22 -2.24
N LYS A 194 19.33 28.56 -3.14
CA LYS A 194 20.64 29.01 -3.59
C LYS A 194 20.56 30.32 -4.37
N THR A 195 19.54 30.49 -5.21
CA THR A 195 19.36 31.70 -6.04
C THR A 195 19.20 32.97 -5.20
N PRO A 196 18.23 33.07 -4.25
CA PRO A 196 18.09 34.25 -3.41
C PRO A 196 19.32 34.50 -2.53
N LEU A 197 19.95 33.46 -2.03
CA LEU A 197 21.19 33.59 -1.23
C LEU A 197 22.31 34.22 -2.04
N THR A 198 22.46 33.82 -3.32
CA THR A 198 23.45 34.40 -4.24
C THR A 198 23.16 35.90 -4.47
N VAL A 199 21.88 36.28 -4.67
CA VAL A 199 21.46 37.69 -4.84
C VAL A 199 21.78 38.48 -3.59
N ILE A 200 21.49 37.96 -2.40
CA ILE A 200 21.82 38.63 -1.11
C ILE A 200 23.34 38.81 -1.02
N ALA A 201 24.11 37.76 -1.27
CA ALA A 201 25.57 37.85 -1.18
C ALA A 201 26.18 38.85 -2.18
N THR A 202 25.65 38.92 -3.39
CA THR A 202 26.08 39.86 -4.43
C THR A 202 25.75 41.29 -4.04
N ASN A 203 24.51 41.57 -3.59
CA ASN A 203 24.12 42.91 -3.15
C ASN A 203 24.95 43.39 -1.95
N LEU A 204 25.21 42.47 -1.00
CA LEU A 204 26.09 42.79 0.14
C LEU A 204 27.53 43.07 -0.28
N ALA A 205 28.06 42.35 -1.30
CA ALA A 205 29.40 42.60 -1.85
C ALA A 205 29.48 43.96 -2.53
N VAL A 206 28.42 44.36 -3.27
CA VAL A 206 28.34 45.71 -3.88
C VAL A 206 28.36 46.78 -2.78
N MET A 207 27.54 46.66 -1.76
CA MET A 207 27.53 47.64 -0.62
C MET A 207 28.88 47.72 0.07
N LYS A 208 29.62 46.63 0.22
CA LYS A 208 30.96 46.57 0.80
C LYS A 208 32.04 47.19 -0.09
N SER A 209 31.84 47.22 -1.40
CA SER A 209 32.83 47.80 -2.33
C SER A 209 32.86 49.34 -2.30
N GLU A 210 31.80 49.97 -1.76
CA GLU A 210 31.68 51.41 -1.62
C GLU A 210 31.49 51.82 -0.14
N PRO A 211 32.53 51.74 0.71
CA PRO A 211 32.40 51.95 2.17
C PRO A 211 32.00 53.37 2.59
N GLN A 212 32.10 54.34 1.70
CA GLN A 212 31.74 55.74 1.93
C GLN A 212 30.30 56.09 1.56
N SER A 213 29.57 55.13 0.90
CA SER A 213 28.20 55.37 0.51
C SER A 213 27.27 55.46 1.72
N THR A 214 26.31 56.36 1.68
CA THR A 214 25.28 56.54 2.68
C THR A 214 24.26 55.37 2.67
N ILE A 215 23.47 55.27 3.72
CA ILE A 215 22.35 54.32 3.80
C ILE A 215 21.35 54.59 2.68
N GLU A 216 21.09 55.85 2.38
CA GLU A 216 20.17 56.28 1.33
C GLU A 216 20.62 55.81 -0.08
N GLU A 217 21.91 55.94 -0.38
CA GLU A 217 22.51 55.45 -1.65
C GLU A 217 22.46 53.94 -1.76
N ASN A 218 22.54 53.23 -0.65
CA ASN A 218 22.48 51.78 -0.57
C ASN A 218 21.02 51.23 -0.45
N ALA A 219 20.00 52.07 -0.33
CA ALA A 219 18.61 51.67 -0.10
C ALA A 219 18.10 50.62 -1.07
N LYS A 220 18.35 50.78 -2.38
CA LYS A 220 17.94 49.80 -3.43
C LYS A 220 18.54 48.41 -3.23
N TRP A 221 19.75 48.32 -2.71
CA TRP A 221 20.41 47.02 -2.43
C TRP A 221 19.85 46.40 -1.15
N MET A 222 19.54 47.23 -0.14
CA MET A 222 18.88 46.78 1.10
C MET A 222 17.47 46.29 0.84
N ASP A 223 16.68 47.01 0.04
CA ASP A 223 15.33 46.59 -0.40
C ASP A 223 15.38 45.26 -1.15
N ALA A 224 16.36 45.12 -2.05
CA ALA A 224 16.55 43.86 -2.80
C ALA A 224 16.91 42.68 -1.86
N ILE A 225 17.74 42.93 -0.83
CA ILE A 225 18.08 41.93 0.18
C ILE A 225 16.82 41.56 1.00
N GLU A 226 16.06 42.56 1.47
CA GLU A 226 14.83 42.33 2.23
C GLU A 226 13.79 41.54 1.43
N ALA A 227 13.61 41.84 0.13
CA ALA A 227 12.73 41.10 -0.75
C ALA A 227 13.15 39.61 -0.85
N GLN A 228 14.47 39.32 -0.95
CA GLN A 228 14.93 37.95 -0.99
C GLN A 228 14.74 37.19 0.34
N ILE A 229 14.91 37.87 1.47
CA ILE A 229 14.64 37.31 2.80
C ILE A 229 13.16 36.97 2.95
N LYS A 230 12.24 37.87 2.56
CA LYS A 230 10.79 37.60 2.55
C LYS A 230 10.45 36.42 1.65
N ARG A 231 11.08 36.36 0.49
CA ARG A 231 10.90 35.24 -0.46
C ARG A 231 11.35 33.91 0.17
N MET A 232 12.55 33.86 0.77
CA MET A 232 13.03 32.63 1.43
C MET A 232 12.12 32.18 2.57
N ASN A 233 11.64 33.10 3.40
CA ASN A 233 10.69 32.79 4.48
C ASN A 233 9.39 32.23 3.92
N GLY A 234 8.85 32.78 2.85
CA GLY A 234 7.66 32.24 2.16
C GLY A 234 7.87 30.81 1.66
N LEU A 235 9.04 30.51 1.10
CA LEU A 235 9.39 29.16 0.66
C LEU A 235 9.42 28.18 1.83
N ILE A 236 10.10 28.53 2.93
CA ILE A 236 10.22 27.68 4.13
C ILE A 236 8.85 27.40 4.72
N VAL A 237 8.00 28.42 4.88
CA VAL A 237 6.63 28.26 5.40
C VAL A 237 5.82 27.32 4.50
N SER A 238 5.89 27.50 3.18
CA SER A 238 5.18 26.65 2.21
C SER A 238 5.64 25.19 2.29
N MET A 239 6.95 24.94 2.45
CA MET A 239 7.51 23.60 2.63
C MET A 239 7.04 22.94 3.93
N LEU A 240 7.03 23.69 5.04
CA LEU A 240 6.55 23.18 6.33
C LEU A 240 5.06 22.85 6.28
N GLN A 241 4.25 23.68 5.61
CA GLN A 241 2.82 23.43 5.40
C GLN A 241 2.61 22.15 4.57
N LEU A 242 3.32 21.99 3.46
CA LEU A 242 3.24 20.80 2.63
C LEU A 242 3.60 19.53 3.41
N SER A 243 4.72 19.57 4.16
CA SER A 243 5.15 18.46 5.00
C SER A 243 4.13 18.12 6.10
N LYS A 244 3.49 19.14 6.70
CA LYS A 244 2.43 18.93 7.70
C LYS A 244 1.20 18.25 7.09
N MET A 245 0.74 18.71 5.92
CA MET A 245 -0.44 18.14 5.26
C MET A 245 -0.23 16.70 4.80
N GLU A 246 1.00 16.31 4.47
CA GLU A 246 1.31 14.96 4.01
C GLU A 246 1.51 13.95 5.16
N ASN A 247 1.94 14.40 6.33
CA ASN A 247 2.40 13.50 7.39
C ASN A 247 1.60 13.60 8.70
N ALA A 248 0.87 14.68 8.93
CA ALA A 248 0.12 14.85 10.17
C ALA A 248 -1.31 14.29 10.03
N PRO A 249 -1.82 13.55 11.02
CA PRO A 249 -3.22 13.19 11.05
C PRO A 249 -4.08 14.45 11.11
N LEU A 250 -5.06 14.55 10.20
CA LEU A 250 -6.10 15.57 10.30
C LEU A 250 -6.90 15.38 11.59
N ASN A 251 -7.18 16.50 12.27
CA ASN A 251 -8.13 16.53 13.37
C ASN A 251 -9.44 17.15 12.84
N PRO A 252 -10.29 16.35 12.14
CA PRO A 252 -11.40 16.89 11.40
C PRO A 252 -12.51 17.36 12.33
N VAL A 253 -12.89 18.63 12.20
CA VAL A 253 -14.05 19.24 12.84
C VAL A 253 -15.14 19.53 11.79
N ASP A 254 -16.38 19.78 12.22
CA ASP A 254 -17.43 20.22 11.32
C ASP A 254 -17.18 21.70 10.97
N VAL A 255 -16.92 21.97 9.68
CA VAL A 255 -16.57 23.29 9.15
C VAL A 255 -17.65 23.74 8.17
N ASP A 256 -18.21 24.92 8.39
CA ASP A 256 -19.04 25.61 7.40
C ASP A 256 -18.12 26.13 6.26
N LEU A 257 -18.08 25.37 5.16
CA LEU A 257 -17.26 25.71 4.00
C LEU A 257 -17.76 26.98 3.30
N SER A 258 -19.06 27.29 3.40
CA SER A 258 -19.65 28.50 2.82
C SER A 258 -19.07 29.73 3.52
N GLU A 259 -19.09 29.75 4.86
CA GLU A 259 -18.53 30.84 5.67
C GLU A 259 -17.02 31.02 5.40
N VAL A 260 -16.26 29.93 5.36
CA VAL A 260 -14.81 29.97 5.08
C VAL A 260 -14.53 30.52 3.69
N THR A 261 -15.36 30.13 2.70
CA THR A 261 -15.20 30.60 1.32
C THR A 261 -15.54 32.10 1.19
N GLU A 262 -16.60 32.56 1.82
CA GLU A 262 -16.97 33.98 1.85
C GLU A 262 -15.89 34.83 2.53
N GLY A 263 -15.37 34.37 3.68
CA GLY A 263 -14.29 35.04 4.40
C GLY A 263 -13.01 35.17 3.57
N ALA A 264 -12.63 34.09 2.87
CA ALA A 264 -11.49 34.13 1.97
C ALA A 264 -11.69 35.13 0.82
N CYS A 265 -12.87 35.16 0.19
CA CYS A 265 -13.18 36.12 -0.88
C CYS A 265 -13.09 37.58 -0.44
N LEU A 266 -13.64 37.90 0.74
CA LEU A 266 -13.56 39.26 1.32
C LEU A 266 -12.12 39.73 1.50
N GLY A 267 -11.21 38.84 1.87
CA GLY A 267 -9.78 39.14 2.00
C GLY A 267 -9.10 39.55 0.69
N PHE A 268 -9.64 39.17 -0.46
CA PHE A 268 -9.07 39.44 -1.79
C PHE A 268 -9.79 40.55 -2.55
N ASP A 269 -10.95 41.03 -2.11
CA ASP A 269 -11.69 42.09 -2.81
C ASP A 269 -10.87 43.36 -3.03
N ALA A 270 -10.19 43.85 -2.00
CA ALA A 270 -9.33 45.04 -2.11
C ALA A 270 -8.18 44.83 -3.10
N LEU A 271 -7.54 43.63 -3.08
CA LEU A 271 -6.44 43.30 -4.00
C LEU A 271 -6.93 43.20 -5.44
N CYS A 272 -8.09 42.60 -5.66
CA CYS A 272 -8.71 42.50 -6.98
C CYS A 272 -9.05 43.90 -7.52
N PHE A 273 -9.64 44.79 -6.67
CA PHE A 273 -9.94 46.17 -7.04
C PHE A 273 -8.67 46.94 -7.42
N GLU A 274 -7.62 46.86 -6.60
CA GLU A 274 -6.33 47.52 -6.87
C GLU A 274 -5.73 47.06 -8.22
N LYS A 275 -5.87 45.77 -8.57
CA LYS A 275 -5.39 45.22 -9.82
C LYS A 275 -6.35 45.42 -10.99
N GLY A 276 -7.49 46.07 -10.81
CA GLY A 276 -8.53 46.23 -11.85
C GLY A 276 -9.19 44.91 -12.24
N LEU A 277 -9.19 43.90 -11.37
CA LEU A 277 -9.82 42.62 -11.59
C LEU A 277 -11.22 42.58 -10.99
N ARG A 278 -12.14 41.83 -11.59
CA ARG A 278 -13.49 41.64 -11.06
C ARG A 278 -13.64 40.27 -10.43
N LEU A 279 -13.93 40.22 -9.10
CA LEU A 279 -14.24 38.99 -8.39
C LEU A 279 -15.76 38.75 -8.40
N VAL A 280 -16.20 37.61 -8.93
CA VAL A 280 -17.61 37.20 -9.00
C VAL A 280 -17.78 35.93 -8.17
N THR A 281 -18.64 35.97 -7.15
CA THR A 281 -18.84 34.85 -6.24
C THR A 281 -20.29 34.36 -6.31
N ARG A 282 -20.45 33.01 -6.30
CA ARG A 282 -21.75 32.32 -6.19
C ARG A 282 -21.61 31.21 -5.17
N ILE A 283 -21.92 31.49 -3.91
CA ILE A 283 -21.73 30.59 -2.78
C ILE A 283 -23.09 30.17 -2.25
N ALA A 284 -23.39 28.86 -2.34
CA ALA A 284 -24.56 28.29 -1.72
C ALA A 284 -24.34 28.21 -0.18
N PRO A 285 -25.31 28.65 0.63
CA PRO A 285 -25.12 28.73 2.09
C PRO A 285 -25.25 27.36 2.78
N GLY A 286 -24.54 27.20 3.92
CA GLY A 286 -24.71 26.06 4.82
C GLY A 286 -24.14 24.75 4.30
N ILE A 287 -23.07 24.82 3.54
CA ILE A 287 -22.33 23.64 3.07
C ILE A 287 -21.26 23.27 4.10
N HIS A 288 -21.44 22.13 4.77
CA HIS A 288 -20.55 21.66 5.82
C HIS A 288 -19.70 20.48 5.37
N VAL A 289 -18.41 20.50 5.73
CA VAL A 289 -17.44 19.41 5.47
C VAL A 289 -16.72 19.06 6.77
N MET A 290 -16.23 17.83 6.87
CA MET A 290 -15.35 17.43 7.97
C MET A 290 -13.90 17.76 7.62
N GLY A 291 -13.25 18.65 8.38
CA GLY A 291 -11.89 19.07 8.05
C GLY A 291 -11.23 20.02 9.05
N ASP A 292 -10.06 20.51 8.66
CA ASP A 292 -9.29 21.56 9.35
C ASP A 292 -9.66 22.91 8.71
N ARG A 293 -10.32 23.79 9.49
CA ARG A 293 -10.78 25.12 9.04
C ARG A 293 -9.64 25.94 8.44
N ASP A 294 -8.51 26.00 9.14
CA ASP A 294 -7.37 26.81 8.71
C ASP A 294 -6.73 26.27 7.42
N ALA A 295 -6.69 24.96 7.27
CA ALA A 295 -6.19 24.33 6.04
C ALA A 295 -7.11 24.60 4.85
N LEU A 296 -8.44 24.52 5.03
CA LEU A 296 -9.43 24.81 4.00
C LEU A 296 -9.42 26.28 3.61
N GLU A 297 -9.31 27.22 4.57
CA GLU A 297 -9.19 28.66 4.32
C GLU A 297 -7.93 28.96 3.48
N ARG A 298 -6.76 28.44 3.88
CA ARG A 298 -5.52 28.58 3.10
C ARG A 298 -5.59 27.97 1.72
N MET A 299 -6.29 26.85 1.56
CA MET A 299 -6.52 26.22 0.27
C MET A 299 -7.28 27.15 -0.67
N ILE A 300 -8.38 27.74 -0.20
CA ILE A 300 -9.19 28.65 -0.99
C ILE A 300 -8.40 29.93 -1.30
N ALA A 301 -7.74 30.52 -0.30
CA ALA A 301 -6.89 31.69 -0.46
C ALA A 301 -5.78 31.45 -1.52
N SER A 302 -5.15 30.26 -1.51
CA SER A 302 -4.11 29.91 -2.49
C SER A 302 -4.66 29.82 -3.92
N LEU A 303 -5.89 29.35 -4.10
CA LEU A 303 -6.55 29.31 -5.41
C LEU A 303 -6.91 30.69 -5.90
N ILE A 304 -7.43 31.58 -5.03
CA ILE A 304 -7.76 32.96 -5.40
C ILE A 304 -6.47 33.73 -5.71
N ASP A 305 -5.42 33.59 -4.90
CA ASP A 305 -4.11 34.19 -5.15
C ASP A 305 -3.52 33.74 -6.51
N ASN A 306 -3.64 32.44 -6.81
CA ASN A 306 -3.26 31.92 -8.12
C ASN A 306 -4.08 32.55 -9.24
N ALA A 307 -5.39 32.65 -9.08
CA ALA A 307 -6.27 33.30 -10.05
C ALA A 307 -5.92 34.78 -10.27
N THR A 308 -5.60 35.53 -9.20
CA THR A 308 -5.19 36.96 -9.32
C THR A 308 -3.84 37.15 -10.02
N LYS A 309 -2.95 36.16 -9.98
CA LYS A 309 -1.64 36.20 -10.63
C LYS A 309 -1.69 35.90 -12.13
N TYR A 310 -2.62 35.03 -12.52
CA TYR A 310 -2.74 34.54 -13.88
C TYR A 310 -3.98 35.06 -14.62
N CYS A 311 -4.75 35.95 -13.99
CA CYS A 311 -5.83 36.67 -14.63
C CYS A 311 -5.26 37.71 -15.61
N GLY A 312 -5.85 37.83 -16.79
CA GLY A 312 -5.50 38.88 -17.75
C GLY A 312 -5.85 40.27 -17.24
N GLU A 313 -5.33 41.33 -17.89
CA GLU A 313 -5.68 42.70 -17.54
C GLU A 313 -7.20 42.91 -17.65
N HIS A 314 -7.78 43.60 -16.64
CA HIS A 314 -9.24 43.80 -16.51
C HIS A 314 -10.05 42.50 -16.54
N GLY A 315 -9.42 41.38 -16.16
CA GLY A 315 -10.05 40.06 -16.21
C GLY A 315 -11.02 39.81 -15.07
N LYS A 316 -11.69 38.67 -15.16
CA LYS A 316 -12.66 38.21 -14.17
C LYS A 316 -12.17 36.96 -13.46
N ILE A 317 -12.40 36.90 -12.14
CA ILE A 317 -12.18 35.72 -11.30
C ILE A 317 -13.55 35.27 -10.83
N GLY A 318 -13.92 34.02 -11.15
CA GLY A 318 -15.17 33.40 -10.71
C GLY A 318 -14.96 32.37 -9.64
N LEU A 319 -15.76 32.42 -8.59
CA LEU A 319 -15.76 31.40 -7.57
C LEU A 319 -17.19 30.89 -7.34
N ARG A 320 -17.38 29.58 -7.46
CA ARG A 320 -18.68 28.91 -7.27
C ARG A 320 -18.52 27.82 -6.21
N LEU A 321 -19.41 27.82 -5.20
CA LEU A 321 -19.53 26.74 -4.23
C LEU A 321 -20.96 26.21 -4.27
N THR A 322 -21.12 24.92 -4.55
CA THR A 322 -22.39 24.20 -4.59
C THR A 322 -22.26 22.86 -3.86
N ALA A 323 -23.36 22.19 -3.58
CA ALA A 323 -23.36 20.84 -3.05
C ALA A 323 -24.41 19.98 -3.73
N ASP A 324 -24.06 18.72 -3.98
CA ASP A 324 -25.00 17.66 -4.30
C ASP A 324 -25.34 16.84 -3.03
N SER A 325 -25.96 15.65 -3.18
CA SER A 325 -26.36 14.81 -2.06
C SER A 325 -25.19 14.28 -1.20
N LYS A 326 -23.97 14.23 -1.74
CA LYS A 326 -22.80 13.57 -1.10
C LYS A 326 -21.56 14.45 -1.05
N ARG A 327 -21.45 15.44 -1.92
CA ARG A 327 -20.20 16.19 -2.12
C ARG A 327 -20.44 17.69 -2.22
N ALA A 328 -19.55 18.47 -1.64
CA ALA A 328 -19.37 19.89 -1.93
C ALA A 328 -18.48 20.04 -3.17
N ARG A 329 -18.85 20.97 -4.05
CA ARG A 329 -18.12 21.30 -5.28
C ARG A 329 -17.71 22.77 -5.24
N LEU A 330 -16.41 23.01 -5.23
CA LEU A 330 -15.82 24.35 -5.29
C LEU A 330 -15.10 24.50 -6.64
N SER A 331 -15.50 25.49 -7.42
CA SER A 331 -14.87 25.83 -8.70
C SER A 331 -14.29 27.24 -8.61
N VAL A 332 -13.02 27.39 -8.98
CA VAL A 332 -12.32 28.67 -9.08
C VAL A 332 -11.85 28.84 -10.53
N MET A 333 -12.28 29.91 -11.18
CA MET A 333 -11.96 30.20 -12.57
C MET A 333 -11.31 31.59 -12.68
N ASN A 334 -10.32 31.73 -13.51
CA ASN A 334 -9.80 33.03 -13.94
C ASN A 334 -9.82 33.14 -15.47
N THR A 335 -10.16 34.33 -15.96
CA THR A 335 -9.94 34.67 -17.37
C THR A 335 -8.45 34.94 -17.62
N GLY A 336 -7.98 34.73 -18.83
CA GLY A 336 -6.58 34.87 -19.21
C GLY A 336 -6.11 33.72 -20.09
N GLU A 337 -4.83 33.44 -20.06
CA GLU A 337 -4.25 32.34 -20.82
C GLU A 337 -4.74 30.99 -20.26
N ALA A 338 -5.26 30.16 -21.16
CA ALA A 338 -5.71 28.82 -20.77
C ALA A 338 -4.51 27.89 -20.54
N VAL A 339 -4.55 27.14 -19.45
CA VAL A 339 -3.55 26.09 -19.20
C VAL A 339 -3.64 25.02 -20.29
N SER A 340 -2.48 24.57 -20.82
CA SER A 340 -2.46 23.49 -21.80
C SER A 340 -2.85 22.15 -21.16
N GLU A 341 -3.32 21.18 -21.98
CA GLU A 341 -3.61 19.82 -21.48
C GLU A 341 -2.40 19.13 -20.86
N GLU A 342 -1.20 19.44 -21.35
CA GLU A 342 0.04 18.89 -20.80
C GLU A 342 0.38 19.53 -19.46
N ASP A 343 0.33 20.87 -19.38
CA ASP A 343 0.54 21.59 -18.11
C ASP A 343 -0.51 21.20 -17.07
N ALA A 344 -1.77 21.00 -17.43
CA ALA A 344 -2.86 20.63 -16.52
C ALA A 344 -2.59 19.34 -15.74
N LYS A 345 -1.81 18.41 -16.31
CA LYS A 345 -1.37 17.18 -15.64
C LYS A 345 -0.33 17.44 -14.55
N HIS A 346 0.44 18.53 -14.69
CA HIS A 346 1.62 18.83 -13.87
C HIS A 346 1.45 20.05 -12.96
N VAL A 347 0.40 20.88 -13.12
CA VAL A 347 0.22 22.12 -12.32
C VAL A 347 0.17 21.87 -10.81
N PHE A 348 -0.15 20.63 -10.36
CA PHE A 348 -0.17 20.22 -8.96
C PHE A 348 1.14 19.59 -8.49
N ASP A 349 2.13 19.43 -9.38
CA ASP A 349 3.43 18.89 -9.02
C ASP A 349 4.25 19.95 -8.26
N ARG A 350 5.05 19.52 -7.32
CA ARG A 350 5.85 20.42 -6.49
C ARG A 350 6.89 21.15 -7.34
N PHE A 351 7.00 22.46 -7.15
CA PHE A 351 7.92 23.36 -7.90
C PHE A 351 7.62 23.47 -9.40
N TYR A 352 6.50 22.91 -9.85
CA TYR A 352 6.13 23.02 -11.26
C TYR A 352 5.67 24.45 -11.57
N ARG A 353 6.13 24.96 -12.70
CA ARG A 353 5.71 26.26 -13.29
C ARG A 353 5.69 26.09 -14.80
N SER A 354 4.58 26.43 -15.44
CA SER A 354 4.51 26.48 -16.90
C SER A 354 5.52 27.49 -17.49
N ASP A 355 5.88 27.34 -18.75
CA ASP A 355 6.84 28.24 -19.39
C ASP A 355 6.35 29.69 -19.44
N GLY A 356 5.03 29.93 -19.57
CA GLY A 356 4.40 31.23 -19.44
C GLY A 356 4.61 31.85 -18.04
N ALA A 357 4.44 31.05 -17.02
CA ALA A 357 4.64 31.47 -15.61
C ALA A 357 6.11 31.79 -15.24
N ARG A 358 7.07 31.19 -15.96
CA ARG A 358 8.51 31.47 -15.79
C ARG A 358 8.94 32.81 -16.31
N ARG A 359 8.22 33.35 -17.31
CA ARG A 359 8.52 34.65 -17.97
C ARG A 359 8.02 35.86 -17.16
N ASN A 360 7.17 35.64 -16.16
CA ASN A 360 6.64 36.73 -15.34
C ASN A 360 7.64 37.06 -14.22
N PRO A 361 8.33 38.25 -14.26
CA PRO A 361 9.38 38.60 -13.30
C PRO A 361 8.86 38.87 -11.88
N ASP A 362 7.59 39.24 -11.72
CA ASP A 362 6.92 39.46 -10.43
C ASP A 362 6.55 38.15 -9.71
N GLY A 363 6.92 37.03 -10.29
CA GLY A 363 6.56 35.69 -9.84
C GLY A 363 7.18 35.26 -8.50
N ASN A 364 6.64 35.77 -7.43
CA ASN A 364 6.90 35.32 -6.03
C ASN A 364 6.34 33.89 -5.76
N SER A 365 6.07 33.13 -6.81
CA SER A 365 5.46 31.80 -6.74
C SER A 365 6.52 30.72 -6.89
N PHE A 366 6.66 29.88 -5.85
CA PHE A 366 7.62 28.75 -5.82
C PHE A 366 7.08 27.48 -6.51
N GLY A 367 5.87 27.51 -7.07
CA GLY A 367 5.23 26.29 -7.58
C GLY A 367 4.81 25.31 -6.46
N LEU A 368 4.65 25.79 -5.22
CA LEU A 368 4.20 24.98 -4.09
C LEU A 368 2.73 25.19 -3.74
N GLY A 369 2.12 26.33 -4.13
CA GLY A 369 0.75 26.67 -3.75
C GLY A 369 -0.27 25.62 -4.20
N LEU A 370 -0.26 25.25 -5.48
CA LEU A 370 -1.17 24.23 -6.02
C LEU A 370 -0.86 22.81 -5.49
N ALA A 371 0.39 22.51 -5.18
CA ALA A 371 0.76 21.25 -4.52
C ALA A 371 0.19 21.18 -3.09
N ILE A 372 0.20 22.31 -2.35
CA ILE A 372 -0.44 22.41 -1.03
C ILE A 372 -1.96 22.26 -1.15
N VAL A 373 -2.59 22.88 -2.15
CA VAL A 373 -4.02 22.72 -2.45
C VAL A 373 -4.36 21.24 -2.67
N LYS A 374 -3.63 20.55 -3.54
CA LYS A 374 -3.83 19.12 -3.80
C LYS A 374 -3.64 18.26 -2.55
N ALA A 375 -2.60 18.52 -1.76
CA ALA A 375 -2.36 17.81 -0.50
C ALA A 375 -3.51 18.03 0.49
N THR A 376 -3.99 19.28 0.64
CA THR A 376 -5.13 19.62 1.50
C THR A 376 -6.40 18.90 1.04
N VAL A 377 -6.74 18.96 -0.24
CA VAL A 377 -7.93 18.28 -0.81
C VAL A 377 -7.85 16.77 -0.58
N THR A 378 -6.70 16.17 -0.85
CA THR A 378 -6.48 14.72 -0.67
C THR A 378 -6.60 14.32 0.80
N ALA A 379 -6.03 15.09 1.71
CA ALA A 379 -6.11 14.86 3.14
C ALA A 379 -7.57 14.93 3.66
N HIS A 380 -8.43 15.72 3.02
CA HIS A 380 -9.87 15.81 3.31
C HIS A 380 -10.72 14.79 2.53
N GLY A 381 -10.10 13.80 1.86
CA GLY A 381 -10.83 12.76 1.10
C GLY A 381 -11.49 13.27 -0.19
N GLY A 382 -11.05 14.43 -0.68
CA GLY A 382 -11.53 15.06 -1.89
C GLY A 382 -10.71 14.75 -3.13
N THR A 383 -11.13 15.36 -4.24
CA THR A 383 -10.40 15.34 -5.53
C THR A 383 -10.29 16.74 -6.10
N ILE A 384 -9.22 17.00 -6.85
CA ILE A 384 -9.01 18.27 -7.56
C ILE A 384 -8.58 17.98 -8.99
N ASN A 385 -9.09 18.76 -9.93
CA ASN A 385 -8.64 18.79 -11.31
C ASN A 385 -8.44 20.23 -11.79
N CYS A 386 -7.72 20.38 -12.91
CA CYS A 386 -7.49 21.64 -13.59
C CYS A 386 -7.78 21.48 -15.07
N CYS A 387 -8.42 22.48 -15.65
CA CYS A 387 -8.73 22.51 -17.07
C CYS A 387 -8.50 23.91 -17.64
N GLY A 388 -7.86 23.97 -18.81
CA GLY A 388 -7.82 25.17 -19.63
C GLY A 388 -8.99 25.18 -20.61
N ILE A 389 -9.63 26.33 -20.79
CA ILE A 389 -10.70 26.53 -21.75
C ILE A 389 -10.22 27.63 -22.74
N GLU A 390 -9.97 27.22 -23.96
CA GLU A 390 -9.43 28.10 -24.98
C GLU A 390 -10.30 29.37 -25.17
N GLY A 391 -9.66 30.52 -25.12
CA GLY A 391 -10.34 31.82 -25.20
C GLY A 391 -11.11 32.26 -23.96
N LYS A 392 -11.15 31.45 -22.88
CA LYS A 392 -11.88 31.79 -21.66
C LYS A 392 -10.97 31.83 -20.42
N GLY A 393 -9.97 30.94 -20.32
CA GLY A 393 -9.05 30.92 -19.19
C GLY A 393 -8.88 29.54 -18.55
N THR A 394 -8.58 29.53 -17.26
CA THR A 394 -8.29 28.29 -16.49
C THR A 394 -9.30 28.09 -15.38
N VAL A 395 -9.72 26.83 -15.17
CA VAL A 395 -10.66 26.42 -14.10
C VAL A 395 -10.03 25.35 -13.22
N PHE A 396 -10.14 25.53 -11.90
CA PHE A 396 -9.81 24.54 -10.88
C PHE A 396 -11.09 24.03 -10.24
N ASN A 397 -11.33 22.72 -10.32
CA ASN A 397 -12.51 22.07 -9.75
C ASN A 397 -12.11 21.17 -8.59
N ILE A 398 -12.74 21.38 -7.44
CA ILE A 398 -12.50 20.63 -6.20
C ILE A 398 -13.80 19.98 -5.75
N THR A 399 -13.71 18.73 -5.32
CA THR A 399 -14.82 18.04 -4.66
C THR A 399 -14.39 17.60 -3.27
N LEU A 400 -15.24 17.84 -2.27
CA LEU A 400 -15.02 17.40 -0.89
C LEU A 400 -16.25 16.61 -0.40
N PRO A 401 -16.08 15.56 0.43
CA PRO A 401 -17.21 14.86 1.03
C PRO A 401 -17.96 15.76 2.01
N LEU A 402 -19.31 15.78 1.94
CA LEU A 402 -20.13 16.52 2.88
C LEU A 402 -20.08 15.92 4.29
N ALA A 403 -20.18 16.76 5.32
CA ALA A 403 -20.46 16.31 6.67
C ALA A 403 -21.84 15.64 6.73
N LYS A 404 -21.99 14.57 7.55
CA LYS A 404 -23.25 13.82 7.65
C LYS A 404 -24.47 14.68 7.98
N THR A 405 -24.26 15.78 8.70
CA THR A 405 -25.33 16.73 9.08
C THR A 405 -25.83 17.53 7.87
N SER A 406 -24.94 17.90 6.94
CA SER A 406 -25.29 18.66 5.73
C SER A 406 -26.00 17.78 4.69
N ALA A 407 -25.55 16.53 4.52
CA ALA A 407 -26.17 15.57 3.61
C ALA A 407 -27.68 15.37 3.91
N ARG A 408 -28.08 15.37 5.19
CA ARG A 408 -29.48 15.24 5.62
C ARG A 408 -30.35 16.44 5.29
N LYS A 409 -29.77 17.67 5.26
CA LYS A 409 -30.52 18.89 4.91
C LYS A 409 -30.73 19.05 3.41
N THR A 410 -29.82 18.55 2.59
CA THR A 410 -29.88 18.61 1.13
C THR A 410 -30.95 17.65 0.59
N GLU A 411 -31.12 16.46 1.17
CA GLU A 411 -32.18 15.52 0.81
C GLU A 411 -33.60 16.09 1.08
N GLN A 412 -33.75 16.95 2.10
CA GLN A 412 -35.05 17.57 2.42
C GLN A 412 -35.43 18.75 1.51
N LYS A 413 -34.49 19.33 0.74
CA LYS A 413 -34.75 20.51 -0.10
C LYS A 413 -34.95 20.21 -1.59
N GLY A 414 -35.08 18.95 -2.01
CA GLY A 414 -35.51 18.59 -3.37
C GLY A 414 -34.52 19.08 -4.47
N ALA A 415 -33.22 18.92 -4.28
CA ALA A 415 -32.26 19.17 -5.34
C ALA A 415 -32.43 18.15 -6.46
N THR A 416 -32.67 18.63 -7.68
CA THR A 416 -32.76 17.83 -8.91
C THR A 416 -31.51 16.95 -9.01
N PRO A 417 -31.61 15.61 -9.18
CA PRO A 417 -30.46 14.75 -9.31
C PRO A 417 -29.72 15.09 -10.61
N VAL A 418 -28.53 15.64 -10.47
CA VAL A 418 -27.57 15.73 -11.58
C VAL A 418 -26.96 14.34 -11.72
N ASN A 419 -27.06 13.79 -12.91
CA ASN A 419 -26.69 12.42 -13.26
C ASN A 419 -25.16 12.23 -13.05
N ASP A 420 -24.79 11.36 -12.09
CA ASP A 420 -23.41 11.05 -11.71
C ASP A 420 -22.75 10.12 -12.75
N SER A 421 -22.36 10.65 -13.90
CA SER A 421 -21.38 9.97 -14.74
C SER A 421 -19.98 10.55 -14.45
N GLU A 422 -19.00 9.66 -14.18
CA GLU A 422 -17.58 10.04 -14.02
C GLU A 422 -17.01 10.83 -15.21
N ASP A 423 -17.69 10.83 -16.33
CA ASP A 423 -17.39 11.62 -17.52
C ASP A 423 -17.72 13.13 -17.38
N GLU A 424 -18.66 13.54 -16.51
CA GLU A 424 -18.94 14.96 -16.25
C GLU A 424 -17.85 15.65 -15.43
N LEU A 425 -17.11 14.91 -14.58
CA LEU A 425 -15.94 15.43 -13.88
C LEU A 425 -14.76 15.77 -14.83
N ARG A 426 -14.78 15.22 -16.03
CA ARG A 426 -13.80 15.52 -17.09
C ARG A 426 -14.26 16.62 -18.06
N SER A 427 -15.53 16.98 -18.06
CA SER A 427 -16.09 18.01 -18.93
C SER A 427 -15.95 19.40 -18.29
N CYS A 428 -14.97 20.16 -18.75
CA CYS A 428 -14.72 21.54 -18.31
C CYS A 428 -15.73 22.55 -18.86
N THR A 429 -16.66 22.13 -19.71
CA THR A 429 -17.52 23.01 -20.51
C THR A 429 -18.73 23.56 -19.77
N GLY A 430 -19.27 22.85 -18.78
CA GLY A 430 -20.48 23.28 -18.06
C GLY A 430 -20.28 24.40 -17.05
N GLU A 431 -19.07 24.48 -16.44
CA GLU A 431 -18.80 25.38 -15.31
C GLU A 431 -18.26 26.77 -15.75
N ALA A 432 -17.68 26.88 -16.94
CA ALA A 432 -17.22 28.16 -17.49
C ALA A 432 -18.35 29.13 -17.85
N LEU A 433 -19.56 28.63 -17.98
CA LEU A 433 -20.74 29.43 -18.40
C LEU A 433 -21.20 30.46 -17.35
N PHE A 434 -20.80 30.33 -16.07
CA PHE A 434 -21.28 31.26 -15.05
C PHE A 434 -20.63 32.66 -15.11
N LEU A 435 -19.48 32.80 -15.80
CA LEU A 435 -18.85 34.12 -16.02
C LEU A 435 -19.37 34.82 -17.32
N THR A 436 -20.11 34.10 -18.14
CA THR A 436 -20.45 34.56 -19.49
C THR A 436 -21.93 34.91 -19.70
N SER A 437 -22.84 34.53 -18.78
CA SER A 437 -24.27 34.54 -19.05
C SER A 437 -25.08 35.72 -18.49
N ASP A 438 -24.53 36.56 -17.60
CA ASP A 438 -25.34 37.56 -16.91
C ASP A 438 -24.70 38.96 -16.72
N ASP A 439 -23.73 39.34 -17.55
CA ASP A 439 -23.02 40.62 -17.36
C ASP A 439 -22.96 41.46 -18.65
N GLU A 440 -24.02 41.52 -19.49
CA GLU A 440 -24.21 42.67 -20.33
C GLU A 440 -24.72 43.84 -19.48
N PRO A 441 -24.03 44.99 -19.39
CA PRO A 441 -24.60 46.16 -18.73
C PRO A 441 -25.87 46.56 -19.55
N SER A 442 -27.00 46.69 -18.84
CA SER A 442 -28.13 47.40 -19.37
C SER A 442 -27.68 48.82 -19.70
N ASP A 443 -27.49 49.13 -20.99
CA ASP A 443 -27.41 50.48 -21.50
C ASP A 443 -28.76 51.15 -21.35
N ASP A 444 -29.18 51.45 -20.12
CA ASP A 444 -30.17 52.46 -19.83
C ASP A 444 -29.44 53.77 -19.52
N ALA A 445 -28.96 54.45 -20.55
CA ALA A 445 -28.71 55.89 -20.51
C ALA A 445 -30.06 56.61 -20.55
N PRO A 446 -30.39 57.46 -19.58
CA PRO A 446 -31.56 58.30 -19.70
C PRO A 446 -31.34 59.28 -20.87
N GLY A 447 -32.20 59.19 -21.83
CA GLY A 447 -32.26 60.17 -22.92
C GLY A 447 -32.46 61.56 -22.36
N ASP A 448 -31.52 62.45 -22.69
CA ASP A 448 -31.75 63.89 -22.58
C ASP A 448 -32.79 64.30 -23.65
N GLU A 449 -33.99 64.54 -23.19
CA GLU A 449 -34.92 65.42 -23.89
C GLU A 449 -34.61 66.86 -23.42
N ASP A 450 -33.97 67.67 -24.31
CA ASP A 450 -34.36 69.03 -24.75
C ASP A 450 -33.18 69.70 -25.47
#